data_f8739562dcbac07f64e41881ee8f45e0
#
_entry.id   f8739562dcbac07f64e41881ee8f45e0
#
_cell.length_a   1.000
_cell.length_b   1.000
_cell.length_c   1.000
_cell.angle_alpha   90.00
_cell.angle_beta   90.00
_cell.angle_gamma   90.00
#
_symmetry.space_group_name_H-M   'P 1'
#
loop_
_entity.id
_entity.type
_entity.pdbx_description
1 polymer ?
#
loop_
_entity_poly.entity_id
_entity_poly.type
_entity_poly.pdbx_seq_one_letter_code
_entity_poly.pdbx_strand_id
1 'polypeptide(L)'
;MRDPCQVILLAPVLLLLHVAEEAPGFVTWFNNLVADGITLQLFAWANGAGYLITLFVAMLLAGSRETAAALIAIAWLGFLMLGNSMLHITATLALGRYAPGVITSLLLYLPFFLWFFARSLDHFRLRCTTAMAVAAVGALPMLIHGYFIVFEGRRLV
;
A
#
# COMPACT_ATOMS: atom_id res chain seq x y z
N MET A 1 -25.26 3.23 -3.05
CA MET A 1 -23.88 3.24 -2.48
C MET A 1 -23.05 2.22 -3.24
N ARG A 2 -21.81 2.54 -3.65
CA ARG A 2 -21.01 1.59 -4.47
C ARG A 2 -20.55 0.40 -3.61
N ASP A 3 -20.65 -0.80 -4.19
CA ASP A 3 -20.31 -2.08 -3.60
C ASP A 3 -18.78 -2.23 -3.46
N PRO A 4 -18.22 -2.52 -2.26
CA PRO A 4 -16.79 -2.69 -2.07
C PRO A 4 -16.20 -3.80 -2.94
N CYS A 5 -16.98 -4.86 -3.25
CA CYS A 5 -16.54 -5.94 -4.14
C CYS A 5 -16.28 -5.49 -5.59
N GLN A 6 -16.96 -4.42 -6.04
CA GLN A 6 -16.71 -3.85 -7.37
C GLN A 6 -15.63 -2.78 -7.34
N VAL A 7 -15.63 -1.96 -6.30
CA VAL A 7 -14.72 -0.81 -6.21
C VAL A 7 -13.28 -1.25 -5.98
N ILE A 8 -13.04 -2.40 -5.34
CA ILE A 8 -11.68 -2.93 -5.18
C ILE A 8 -10.96 -3.14 -6.52
N LEU A 9 -11.69 -3.31 -7.62
CA LEU A 9 -11.11 -3.41 -8.96
C LEU A 9 -10.40 -2.12 -9.41
N LEU A 10 -10.57 -1.01 -8.70
CA LEU A 10 -9.78 0.21 -8.91
C LEU A 10 -8.38 0.12 -8.26
N ALA A 11 -8.16 -0.76 -7.28
CA ALA A 11 -6.89 -0.84 -6.57
C ALA A 11 -5.67 -1.08 -7.50
N PRO A 12 -5.72 -1.98 -8.51
CA PRO A 12 -4.62 -2.13 -9.47
C PRO A 12 -4.35 -0.84 -10.27
N VAL A 13 -5.38 -0.07 -10.61
CA VAL A 13 -5.23 1.21 -11.33
C VAL A 13 -4.55 2.25 -10.45
N LEU A 14 -4.96 2.34 -9.19
CA LEU A 14 -4.35 3.25 -8.23
C LEU A 14 -2.87 2.89 -7.98
N LEU A 15 -2.54 1.59 -7.94
CA LEU A 15 -1.15 1.15 -7.85
C LEU A 15 -0.34 1.60 -9.06
N LEU A 16 -0.86 1.47 -10.28
CA LEU A 16 -0.15 1.96 -11.47
C LEU A 16 0.09 3.47 -11.43
N LEU A 17 -0.89 4.26 -10.97
CA LEU A 17 -0.72 5.70 -10.80
C LEU A 17 0.33 6.04 -9.75
N HIS A 18 0.39 5.28 -8.65
CA HIS A 18 1.40 5.46 -7.63
C HIS A 18 2.80 5.12 -8.16
N VAL A 19 2.95 3.98 -8.82
CA VAL A 19 4.22 3.59 -9.46
C VAL A 19 4.66 4.60 -10.53
N ALA A 20 3.72 5.20 -11.26
CA ALA A 20 4.02 6.25 -12.23
C ALA A 20 4.59 7.52 -11.59
N GLU A 21 4.16 7.87 -10.35
CA GLU A 21 4.78 8.95 -9.58
C GLU A 21 6.18 8.57 -9.07
N GLU A 22 6.37 7.31 -8.63
CA GLU A 22 7.64 6.83 -8.09
C GLU A 22 8.72 6.67 -9.17
N ALA A 23 8.35 6.10 -10.32
CA ALA A 23 9.28 5.63 -11.34
C ALA A 23 10.34 6.63 -11.79
N PRO A 24 10.05 7.95 -11.95
CA PRO A 24 11.06 8.92 -12.39
C PRO A 24 12.16 9.18 -11.38
N GLY A 25 11.94 8.94 -10.08
CA GLY A 25 12.87 9.44 -9.06
C GLY A 25 13.14 8.52 -7.88
N PHE A 26 12.33 7.49 -7.64
CA PHE A 26 12.40 6.68 -6.42
C PHE A 26 13.75 5.99 -6.23
N VAL A 27 14.29 5.35 -7.27
CA VAL A 27 15.57 4.64 -7.19
C VAL A 27 16.71 5.59 -6.83
N THR A 28 16.76 6.75 -7.46
CA THR A 28 17.80 7.77 -7.19
C THR A 28 17.60 8.37 -5.79
N TRP A 29 16.34 8.70 -5.43
CA TRP A 29 16.02 9.24 -4.13
C TRP A 29 16.39 8.25 -3.01
N PHE A 30 16.04 6.98 -3.18
CA PHE A 30 16.31 5.95 -2.20
C PHE A 30 17.83 5.74 -2.00
N ASN A 31 18.58 5.55 -3.09
CA ASN A 31 20.01 5.30 -3.00
C ASN A 31 20.80 6.50 -2.44
N ASN A 32 20.34 7.72 -2.71
CA ASN A 32 21.06 8.93 -2.24
C ASN A 32 20.73 9.32 -0.79
N LEU A 33 19.52 9.00 -0.31
CA LEU A 33 19.03 9.54 0.97
C LEU A 33 18.76 8.47 2.03
N VAL A 34 18.65 7.21 1.61
CA VAL A 34 18.20 6.16 2.50
C VAL A 34 19.24 5.03 2.63
N ALA A 35 19.47 4.25 1.59
CA ALA A 35 20.41 3.14 1.59
C ALA A 35 20.75 2.70 0.17
N ASP A 36 22.02 2.43 -0.10
CA ASP A 36 22.47 1.92 -1.39
C ASP A 36 21.87 0.57 -1.78
N GLY A 37 21.75 0.35 -3.09
CA GLY A 37 21.54 -0.96 -3.71
C GLY A 37 20.15 -1.26 -4.22
N ILE A 38 19.21 -0.31 -4.30
CA ILE A 38 18.02 -0.46 -5.12
C ILE A 38 18.39 -0.21 -6.59
N THR A 39 18.06 -1.18 -7.44
CA THR A 39 18.18 -1.08 -8.89
C THR A 39 16.80 -0.84 -9.51
N LEU A 40 16.78 -0.25 -10.72
CA LEU A 40 15.55 -0.11 -11.49
C LEU A 40 14.88 -1.48 -11.74
N GLN A 41 15.68 -2.53 -11.94
CA GLN A 41 15.19 -3.89 -12.12
C GLN A 41 14.48 -4.40 -10.86
N LEU A 42 15.09 -4.22 -9.68
CA LEU A 42 14.47 -4.63 -8.41
C LEU A 42 13.18 -3.84 -8.15
N PHE A 43 13.19 -2.54 -8.39
CA PHE A 43 12.00 -1.68 -8.31
C PHE A 43 10.88 -2.18 -9.22
N ALA A 44 11.19 -2.49 -10.49
CA ALA A 44 10.22 -3.00 -11.45
C ALA A 44 9.66 -4.38 -11.04
N TRP A 45 10.50 -5.30 -10.56
CA TRP A 45 10.06 -6.60 -10.09
C TRP A 45 9.16 -6.52 -8.85
N ALA A 46 9.53 -5.71 -7.87
CA ALA A 46 8.74 -5.52 -6.65
C ALA A 46 7.35 -4.95 -6.98
N ASN A 47 7.30 -3.89 -7.79
CA ASN A 47 6.03 -3.28 -8.20
C ASN A 47 5.20 -4.18 -9.12
N GLY A 48 5.86 -4.93 -10.03
CA GLY A 48 5.18 -5.92 -10.88
C GLY A 48 4.55 -7.04 -10.07
N ALA A 49 5.27 -7.60 -9.09
CA ALA A 49 4.72 -8.59 -8.16
C ALA A 49 3.56 -8.00 -7.34
N GLY A 50 3.74 -6.80 -6.79
CA GLY A 50 2.68 -6.07 -6.08
C GLY A 50 1.43 -5.87 -6.93
N TYR A 51 1.60 -5.54 -8.21
CA TYR A 51 0.49 -5.38 -9.15
C TYR A 51 -0.27 -6.70 -9.37
N LEU A 52 0.45 -7.80 -9.62
CA LEU A 52 -0.19 -9.12 -9.83
C LEU A 52 -0.94 -9.60 -8.59
N ILE A 53 -0.37 -9.41 -7.40
CA ILE A 53 -1.05 -9.76 -6.15
C ILE A 53 -2.28 -8.88 -5.95
N THR A 54 -2.18 -7.56 -6.21
CA THR A 54 -3.31 -6.63 -6.09
C THR A 54 -4.44 -7.00 -7.04
N LEU A 55 -4.12 -7.35 -8.29
CA LEU A 55 -5.09 -7.82 -9.26
C LEU A 55 -5.76 -9.12 -8.80
N PHE A 56 -4.97 -10.09 -8.33
CA PHE A 56 -5.49 -11.36 -7.80
C PHE A 56 -6.45 -11.13 -6.61
N VAL A 57 -6.04 -10.32 -5.63
CA VAL A 57 -6.88 -10.02 -4.44
C VAL A 57 -8.15 -9.28 -4.83
N ALA A 58 -8.07 -8.35 -5.78
CA ALA A 58 -9.24 -7.63 -6.28
C ALA A 58 -10.22 -8.58 -6.99
N MET A 59 -9.73 -9.46 -7.84
CA MET A 59 -10.54 -10.48 -8.52
C MET A 59 -11.12 -11.50 -7.55
N LEU A 60 -10.36 -11.94 -6.55
CA LEU A 60 -10.82 -12.85 -5.50
C LEU A 60 -12.03 -12.26 -4.77
N LEU A 61 -11.95 -11.01 -4.30
CA LEU A 61 -13.07 -10.38 -3.60
C LEU A 61 -14.25 -10.11 -4.53
N ALA A 62 -14.00 -9.63 -5.75
CA ALA A 62 -15.05 -9.35 -6.71
C ALA A 62 -15.84 -10.62 -7.12
N GLY A 63 -15.15 -11.77 -7.22
CA GLY A 63 -15.73 -13.05 -7.60
C GLY A 63 -16.39 -13.81 -6.46
N SER A 64 -15.70 -13.97 -5.33
CA SER A 64 -16.23 -14.76 -4.19
C SER A 64 -17.27 -14.00 -3.38
N ARG A 65 -17.07 -12.68 -3.20
CA ARG A 65 -17.91 -11.80 -2.37
C ARG A 65 -18.04 -12.27 -0.90
N GLU A 66 -17.03 -12.98 -0.42
CA GLU A 66 -17.02 -13.58 0.91
C GLU A 66 -16.28 -12.74 1.94
N THR A 67 -16.65 -12.88 3.21
CA THR A 67 -16.00 -12.22 4.35
C THR A 67 -14.51 -12.53 4.44
N ALA A 68 -14.11 -13.78 4.15
CA ALA A 68 -12.69 -14.17 4.15
C ALA A 68 -11.88 -13.40 3.09
N ALA A 69 -12.41 -13.27 1.87
CA ALA A 69 -11.79 -12.49 0.82
C ALA A 69 -11.71 -10.99 1.17
N ALA A 70 -12.72 -10.46 1.87
CA ALA A 70 -12.69 -9.08 2.36
C ALA A 70 -11.58 -8.85 3.40
N LEU A 71 -11.38 -9.79 4.32
CA LEU A 71 -10.28 -9.73 5.30
C LEU A 71 -8.91 -9.82 4.63
N ILE A 72 -8.75 -10.71 3.63
CA ILE A 72 -7.53 -10.77 2.81
C ILE A 72 -7.28 -9.44 2.09
N ALA A 73 -8.32 -8.85 1.51
CA ALA A 73 -8.20 -7.55 0.85
C ALA A 73 -7.84 -6.42 1.83
N ILE A 74 -8.43 -6.39 3.03
CA ILE A 74 -8.08 -5.43 4.08
C ILE A 74 -6.62 -5.59 4.51
N ALA A 75 -6.13 -6.82 4.69
CA ALA A 75 -4.73 -7.08 5.04
C ALA A 75 -3.79 -6.61 3.93
N TRP A 76 -4.07 -6.99 2.68
CA TRP A 76 -3.25 -6.61 1.52
C TRP A 76 -3.23 -5.11 1.27
N LEU A 77 -4.39 -4.45 1.29
CA LEU A 77 -4.46 -3.00 1.15
C LEU A 77 -3.90 -2.27 2.38
N GLY A 78 -3.95 -2.89 3.56
CA GLY A 78 -3.24 -2.45 4.75
C GLY A 78 -1.73 -2.37 4.53
N PHE A 79 -1.14 -3.40 3.92
CA PHE A 79 0.27 -3.38 3.50
C PHE A 79 0.52 -2.35 2.39
N LEU A 80 -0.17 -2.50 1.27
CA LEU A 80 0.12 -1.79 0.03
C LEU A 80 -0.24 -0.30 0.11
N MET A 81 -1.36 0.05 0.73
CA MET A 81 -1.85 1.43 0.71
C MET A 81 -1.65 2.14 2.04
N LEU A 82 -2.07 1.55 3.17
CA LEU A 82 -1.93 2.20 4.47
C LEU A 82 -0.45 2.25 4.89
N GLY A 83 0.24 1.10 4.93
CA GLY A 83 1.64 1.01 5.35
C GLY A 83 2.56 1.82 4.43
N ASN A 84 2.36 1.71 3.11
CA ASN A 84 3.14 2.46 2.14
C ASN A 84 2.90 3.98 2.23
N SER A 85 1.65 4.41 2.42
CA SER A 85 1.36 5.84 2.64
C SER A 85 2.07 6.37 3.89
N MET A 86 2.05 5.61 4.98
CA MET A 86 2.76 5.99 6.20
C MET A 86 4.27 6.10 5.96
N LEU A 87 4.86 5.18 5.17
CA LEU A 87 6.27 5.25 4.79
C LEU A 87 6.60 6.55 4.05
N HIS A 88 5.89 6.87 2.97
CA HIS A 88 6.15 8.07 2.16
C HIS A 88 5.93 9.37 2.94
N ILE A 89 4.88 9.42 3.76
CA ILE A 89 4.59 10.59 4.62
C ILE A 89 5.71 10.75 5.65
N THR A 90 6.06 9.67 6.36
CA THR A 90 7.11 9.69 7.39
C THR A 90 8.46 10.05 6.78
N ALA A 91 8.82 9.47 5.63
CA ALA A 91 10.06 9.80 4.93
C ALA A 91 10.11 11.27 4.51
N THR A 92 9.02 11.80 3.96
CA THR A 92 8.93 13.22 3.59
C THR A 92 9.14 14.13 4.79
N LEU A 93 8.50 13.83 5.91
CA LEU A 93 8.59 14.63 7.13
C LEU A 93 9.96 14.50 7.81
N ALA A 94 10.48 13.30 7.95
CA ALA A 94 11.75 13.02 8.64
C ALA A 94 12.95 13.58 7.87
N LEU A 95 12.95 13.47 6.54
CA LEU A 95 14.04 13.94 5.68
C LEU A 95 13.89 15.40 5.26
N GLY A 96 12.73 16.03 5.52
CA GLY A 96 12.43 17.41 5.09
C GLY A 96 12.46 17.58 3.56
N ARG A 97 12.25 16.52 2.80
CA ARG A 97 12.32 16.49 1.34
C ARG A 97 11.21 15.65 0.76
N TYR A 98 10.79 15.98 -0.45
CA TYR A 98 9.81 15.19 -1.19
C TYR A 98 10.26 13.73 -1.37
N ALA A 99 9.45 12.80 -0.90
CA ALA A 99 9.61 11.37 -1.18
C ALA A 99 8.70 11.00 -2.37
N PRO A 100 9.27 10.47 -3.49
CA PRO A 100 8.47 10.03 -4.62
C PRO A 100 7.38 9.04 -4.17
N GLY A 101 6.14 9.25 -4.60
CA GLY A 101 4.97 8.47 -4.15
C GLY A 101 4.12 9.15 -3.07
N VAL A 102 4.59 10.23 -2.42
CA VAL A 102 3.85 10.88 -1.32
C VAL A 102 2.55 11.54 -1.78
N ILE A 103 2.50 12.09 -2.99
CA ILE A 103 1.28 12.75 -3.49
C ILE A 103 0.18 11.74 -3.72
N THR A 104 0.44 10.67 -4.46
CA THR A 104 -0.54 9.60 -4.69
C THR A 104 -0.88 8.85 -3.42
N SER A 105 0.05 8.73 -2.48
CA SER A 105 -0.22 8.18 -1.14
C SER A 105 -1.27 9.00 -0.40
N LEU A 106 -1.15 10.32 -0.39
CA LEU A 106 -2.09 11.21 0.29
C LEU A 106 -3.42 11.35 -0.45
N LEU A 107 -3.38 11.46 -1.77
CA LEU A 107 -4.57 11.78 -2.57
C LEU A 107 -5.34 10.57 -3.07
N LEU A 108 -4.69 9.41 -3.21
CA LEU A 108 -5.30 8.20 -3.77
C LEU A 108 -5.31 7.04 -2.77
N TYR A 109 -4.15 6.60 -2.27
CA TYR A 109 -4.04 5.41 -1.46
C TYR A 109 -4.78 5.53 -0.13
N LEU A 110 -4.44 6.54 0.65
CA LEU A 110 -5.04 6.71 1.97
C LEU A 110 -6.56 6.95 1.91
N PRO A 111 -7.09 7.85 1.05
CA PRO A 111 -8.54 8.02 0.91
C PRO A 111 -9.24 6.75 0.40
N PHE A 112 -8.65 6.05 -0.57
CA PHE A 112 -9.22 4.81 -1.08
C PHE A 112 -9.25 3.72 -0.02
N PHE A 113 -8.15 3.50 0.71
CA PHE A 113 -8.09 2.52 1.78
C PHE A 113 -9.14 2.80 2.86
N LEU A 114 -9.20 4.04 3.36
CA LEU A 114 -10.17 4.42 4.40
C LEU A 114 -11.61 4.22 3.94
N TRP A 115 -11.91 4.61 2.71
CA TRP A 115 -13.22 4.40 2.12
C TRP A 115 -13.55 2.91 1.97
N PHE A 116 -12.62 2.11 1.40
CA PHE A 116 -12.78 0.67 1.22
C PHE A 116 -12.96 -0.04 2.57
N PHE A 117 -12.13 0.32 3.56
CA PHE A 117 -12.21 -0.21 4.92
C PHE A 117 -13.60 0.03 5.53
N ALA A 118 -14.05 1.28 5.56
CA ALA A 118 -15.36 1.64 6.12
C ALA A 118 -16.51 0.90 5.42
N ARG A 119 -16.47 0.81 4.08
CA ARG A 119 -17.50 0.08 3.32
C ARG A 119 -17.48 -1.42 3.55
N SER A 120 -16.30 -1.99 3.74
CA SER A 120 -16.17 -3.42 4.05
C SER A 120 -16.76 -3.76 5.42
N LEU A 121 -16.63 -2.89 6.44
CA LEU A 121 -17.27 -3.07 7.74
C LEU A 121 -18.79 -3.22 7.59
N ASP A 122 -19.41 -2.30 6.88
CA ASP A 122 -20.87 -2.29 6.70
C ASP A 122 -21.35 -3.48 5.85
N HIS A 123 -20.69 -3.71 4.71
CA HIS A 123 -21.14 -4.70 3.72
C HIS A 123 -21.00 -6.14 4.23
N PHE A 124 -19.87 -6.47 4.87
CA PHE A 124 -19.59 -7.81 5.41
C PHE A 124 -19.90 -7.95 6.89
N ARG A 125 -20.49 -6.93 7.51
CA ARG A 125 -20.79 -6.90 8.95
C ARG A 125 -19.60 -7.26 9.84
N LEU A 126 -18.41 -6.74 9.46
CA LEU A 126 -17.20 -7.00 10.21
C LEU A 126 -17.19 -6.23 11.53
N ARG A 127 -16.65 -6.84 12.58
CA ARG A 127 -16.30 -6.11 13.79
C ARG A 127 -15.15 -5.15 13.50
N CYS A 128 -15.33 -3.87 13.85
CA CYS A 128 -14.31 -2.84 13.61
C CYS A 128 -12.94 -3.23 14.20
N THR A 129 -12.93 -3.77 15.42
CA THR A 129 -11.68 -4.24 16.08
C THR A 129 -10.97 -5.34 15.32
N THR A 130 -11.71 -6.32 14.75
CA THR A 130 -11.13 -7.38 13.92
C THR A 130 -10.54 -6.81 12.64
N ALA A 131 -11.29 -5.95 11.95
CA ALA A 131 -10.82 -5.34 10.71
C ALA A 131 -9.60 -4.42 10.94
N MET A 132 -9.59 -3.64 12.03
CA MET A 132 -8.44 -2.82 12.43
C MET A 132 -7.21 -3.68 12.73
N ALA A 133 -7.37 -4.79 13.47
CA ALA A 133 -6.26 -5.71 13.75
C ALA A 133 -5.70 -6.31 12.46
N VAL A 134 -6.56 -6.72 11.53
CA VAL A 134 -6.15 -7.27 10.23
C VAL A 134 -5.42 -6.22 9.39
N ALA A 135 -5.93 -4.99 9.34
CA ALA A 135 -5.27 -3.88 8.63
C ALA A 135 -3.91 -3.54 9.25
N ALA A 136 -3.82 -3.51 10.59
CA ALA A 136 -2.56 -3.25 11.30
C ALA A 136 -1.53 -4.36 11.05
N VAL A 137 -1.93 -5.63 11.15
CA VAL A 137 -1.05 -6.78 10.82
C VAL A 137 -0.60 -6.72 9.37
N GLY A 138 -1.48 -6.36 8.44
CA GLY A 138 -1.11 -6.15 7.04
C GLY A 138 -0.09 -5.02 6.85
N ALA A 139 -0.26 -3.89 7.53
CA ALA A 139 0.63 -2.74 7.43
C ALA A 139 2.01 -2.98 8.08
N LEU A 140 2.11 -3.85 9.10
CA LEU A 140 3.32 -4.05 9.90
C LEU A 140 4.60 -4.31 9.08
N PRO A 141 4.63 -5.20 8.07
CA PRO A 141 5.86 -5.45 7.31
C PRO A 141 6.38 -4.17 6.63
N MET A 142 5.49 -3.36 6.06
CA MET A 142 5.86 -2.10 5.42
C MET A 142 6.31 -1.06 6.45
N LEU A 143 5.66 -0.98 7.61
CA LEU A 143 6.03 -0.05 8.67
C LEU A 143 7.38 -0.40 9.30
N ILE A 144 7.65 -1.69 9.53
CA ILE A 144 8.95 -2.17 10.03
C ILE A 144 10.03 -1.88 9.00
N HIS A 145 9.80 -2.24 7.74
CA HIS A 145 10.73 -1.94 6.65
C HIS A 145 10.99 -0.43 6.53
N GLY A 146 9.94 0.37 6.58
CA GLY A 146 10.03 1.83 6.54
C GLY A 146 10.80 2.44 7.71
N TYR A 147 10.65 1.89 8.92
CA TYR A 147 11.43 2.32 10.08
C TYR A 147 12.94 2.13 9.85
N PHE A 148 13.36 0.94 9.43
CA PHE A 148 14.77 0.66 9.16
C PHE A 148 15.33 1.52 8.03
N ILE A 149 14.54 1.76 6.99
CA ILE A 149 14.92 2.63 5.87
C ILE A 149 15.13 4.07 6.33
N VAL A 150 14.11 4.66 6.97
CA VAL A 150 14.08 6.11 7.25
C VAL A 150 14.97 6.48 8.43
N PHE A 151 15.01 5.67 9.47
CA PHE A 151 15.68 6.02 10.72
C PHE A 151 17.01 5.32 10.94
N GLU A 152 17.24 4.15 10.33
CA GLU A 152 18.47 3.40 10.50
C GLU A 152 19.36 3.38 9.25
N GLY A 153 18.87 3.91 8.12
CA GLY A 153 19.62 3.96 6.87
C GLY A 153 20.03 2.60 6.33
N ARG A 154 19.24 1.54 6.62
CA ARG A 154 19.54 0.18 6.17
C ARG A 154 18.29 -0.53 5.66
N ARG A 155 18.50 -1.49 4.74
CA ARG A 155 17.44 -2.36 4.22
C ARG A 155 17.33 -3.63 5.04
N LEU A 156 16.14 -4.23 5.09
CA LEU A 156 15.92 -5.56 5.66
C LEU A 156 16.27 -6.69 4.68
N VAL A 157 16.28 -6.42 3.37
CA VAL A 157 16.56 -7.35 2.26
C VAL A 157 17.30 -6.63 1.15
#